data_006ce4349a8bab6c1cc9a77dd2865987
#
_entry.id   006ce4349a8bab6c1cc9a77dd2865987
#
_cell.length_a   1.000
_cell.length_b   1.000
_cell.length_c   1.000
_cell.angle_alpha   90.00
_cell.angle_beta   90.00
_cell.angle_gamma   90.00
#
_symmetry.space_group_name_H-M   'P 1'
#
loop_
_entity.id
_entity.type
_entity.pdbx_description
1 polymer ?
#
loop_
_entity_poly.entity_id
_entity_poly.type
_entity_poly.pdbx_seq_one_letter_code
_entity_poly.pdbx_strand_id
1 'polypeptide(L)'
;MGLQSFEHSLERMVEGVFSRGSRSSIRPVELGRRVLRDMDDHRSVDVKGRRIVPNVFTIRLSARDHAAFVDIDEALNTELRETAREYARAEGYHFMGPVAVEMVVDNSLKPGRFTTSCRMKETGGGVGAGSLVLPSGERVTLGQQVVTIGRLPSCTIPVDDANVSRAHSEVRPAGSSFVLVDLGSTNGTKVNGVRIQGERALADGDIVSVGSTHLRFEAS
;
A
#
# COMPACT_ATOMS: atom_id res chain seq x y z
N MET A 1 -11.56 13.51 2.35
CA MET A 1 -11.89 12.79 1.12
C MET A 1 -11.71 11.27 1.26
N GLY A 2 -10.76 10.74 2.01
CA GLY A 2 -10.49 9.30 2.10
C GLY A 2 -11.64 8.40 2.61
N LEU A 3 -12.40 8.85 3.59
CA LEU A 3 -13.48 8.02 4.19
C LEU A 3 -14.67 7.82 3.24
N GLN A 4 -15.02 8.82 2.44
CA GLN A 4 -16.14 8.74 1.48
C GLN A 4 -15.80 7.87 0.26
N SER A 5 -14.56 7.93 -0.23
CA SER A 5 -14.10 7.05 -1.33
C SER A 5 -14.02 5.59 -0.85
N PHE A 6 -13.59 5.37 0.38
CA PHE A 6 -13.56 4.06 1.03
C PHE A 6 -14.97 3.48 1.22
N GLU A 7 -15.92 4.26 1.72
CA GLU A 7 -17.30 3.82 1.85
C GLU A 7 -17.88 3.40 0.49
N HIS A 8 -17.62 4.15 -0.57
CA HIS A 8 -18.05 3.84 -1.94
C HIS A 8 -17.36 2.61 -2.55
N SER A 9 -16.07 2.40 -2.26
CA SER A 9 -15.34 1.23 -2.73
C SER A 9 -15.83 -0.05 -2.06
N LEU A 10 -16.03 0.02 -0.75
CA LEU A 10 -16.59 -1.09 0.02
C LEU A 10 -18.05 -1.39 -0.32
N GLU A 11 -18.90 -0.39 -0.56
CA GLU A 11 -20.28 -0.60 -0.98
C GLU A 11 -20.34 -1.41 -2.28
N ARG A 12 -19.53 -1.07 -3.27
CA ARG A 12 -19.46 -1.83 -4.54
C ARG A 12 -18.96 -3.26 -4.37
N MET A 13 -18.01 -3.49 -3.48
CA MET A 13 -17.49 -4.84 -3.17
C MET A 13 -18.55 -5.67 -2.43
N VAL A 14 -19.26 -5.03 -1.50
CA VAL A 14 -20.25 -5.66 -0.63
C VAL A 14 -21.52 -6.02 -1.37
N GLU A 15 -22.02 -5.19 -2.30
CA GLU A 15 -23.24 -5.48 -3.08
C GLU A 15 -23.13 -6.77 -3.89
N GLY A 16 -21.92 -7.13 -4.37
CA GLY A 16 -21.69 -8.36 -5.13
C GLY A 16 -21.63 -9.65 -4.29
N VAL A 17 -21.21 -9.57 -3.05
CA VAL A 17 -20.89 -10.75 -2.22
C VAL A 17 -21.89 -10.95 -1.09
N PHE A 18 -22.36 -9.89 -0.45
CA PHE A 18 -23.34 -9.98 0.66
C PHE A 18 -24.75 -10.32 0.20
N SER A 19 -25.08 -10.16 -1.08
CA SER A 19 -26.38 -10.61 -1.66
C SER A 19 -26.57 -12.14 -1.61
N ARG A 20 -25.51 -12.93 -1.32
CA ARG A 20 -25.55 -14.40 -1.29
C ARG A 20 -25.51 -15.02 0.10
N GLY A 21 -25.85 -14.29 1.17
CA GLY A 21 -26.13 -14.88 2.47
C GLY A 21 -25.01 -14.82 3.51
N SER A 22 -24.14 -13.80 3.45
CA SER A 22 -23.20 -13.54 4.53
C SER A 22 -23.94 -13.26 5.84
N ARG A 23 -23.66 -14.09 6.85
CA ARG A 23 -24.33 -14.06 8.15
C ARG A 23 -23.54 -13.25 9.21
N SER A 24 -22.55 -12.45 8.83
CA SER A 24 -21.88 -11.55 9.76
C SER A 24 -22.71 -10.30 10.02
N SER A 25 -22.78 -9.89 11.26
CA SER A 25 -23.36 -8.60 11.66
C SER A 25 -22.33 -7.46 11.62
N ILE A 26 -21.05 -7.78 11.39
CA ILE A 26 -19.96 -6.81 11.28
C ILE A 26 -19.88 -6.34 9.82
N ARG A 27 -19.96 -5.05 9.61
CA ARG A 27 -19.81 -4.46 8.27
C ARG A 27 -18.33 -4.13 8.00
N PRO A 28 -17.81 -4.40 6.80
CA PRO A 28 -16.43 -4.06 6.42
C PRO A 28 -16.04 -2.61 6.72
N VAL A 29 -16.95 -1.66 6.54
CA VAL A 29 -16.73 -0.24 6.85
C VAL A 29 -16.39 0.00 8.32
N GLU A 30 -16.91 -0.82 9.24
CA GLU A 30 -16.60 -0.70 10.67
C GLU A 30 -15.16 -1.10 10.98
N LEU A 31 -14.65 -2.11 10.25
CA LEU A 31 -13.25 -2.54 10.33
C LEU A 31 -12.31 -1.42 9.87
N GLY A 32 -12.60 -0.80 8.71
CA GLY A 32 -11.82 0.32 8.20
C GLY A 32 -11.82 1.52 9.14
N ARG A 33 -12.99 1.94 9.63
CA ARG A 33 -13.08 3.03 10.62
C ARG A 33 -12.28 2.75 11.88
N ARG A 34 -12.22 1.49 12.28
CA ARG A 34 -11.43 1.09 13.45
C ARG A 34 -9.94 1.16 13.18
N VAL A 35 -9.48 0.70 12.01
CA VAL A 35 -8.07 0.81 11.59
C VAL A 35 -7.63 2.28 11.59
N LEU A 36 -8.42 3.19 11.00
CA LEU A 36 -8.08 4.62 10.97
C LEU A 36 -8.02 5.22 12.38
N ARG A 37 -8.95 4.85 13.26
CA ARG A 37 -8.93 5.29 14.66
C ARG A 37 -7.70 4.75 15.39
N ASP A 38 -7.33 3.50 15.17
CA ASP A 38 -6.12 2.92 15.77
C ASP A 38 -4.84 3.65 15.29
N MET A 39 -4.81 4.17 14.05
CA MET A 39 -3.72 5.03 13.58
C MET A 39 -3.65 6.33 14.39
N ASP A 40 -4.77 7.01 14.59
CA ASP A 40 -4.82 8.27 15.32
C ASP A 40 -4.48 8.09 16.80
N ASP A 41 -5.03 7.07 17.44
CA ASP A 41 -4.87 6.80 18.87
C ASP A 41 -3.43 6.42 19.23
N HIS A 42 -2.70 5.79 18.30
CA HIS A 42 -1.34 5.30 18.51
C HIS A 42 -0.28 6.06 17.69
N ARG A 43 -0.60 7.28 17.25
CA ARG A 43 0.38 8.11 16.56
C ARG A 43 1.51 8.53 17.48
N SER A 44 2.69 8.67 16.93
CA SER A 44 3.90 9.13 17.64
C SER A 44 4.68 10.09 16.73
N VAL A 45 5.77 10.62 17.24
CA VAL A 45 6.69 11.49 16.49
C VAL A 45 8.07 10.84 16.51
N ASP A 46 8.68 10.68 15.35
CA ASP A 46 10.02 10.15 15.23
C ASP A 46 11.10 11.21 15.55
N VAL A 47 12.35 10.77 15.59
CA VAL A 47 13.51 11.65 15.87
C VAL A 47 13.72 12.77 14.83
N LYS A 48 13.09 12.67 13.67
CA LYS A 48 13.11 13.67 12.60
C LYS A 48 11.89 14.60 12.64
N GLY A 49 11.04 14.50 13.66
CA GLY A 49 9.83 15.30 13.81
C GLY A 49 8.67 14.85 12.92
N ARG A 50 8.73 13.69 12.25
CA ARG A 50 7.66 13.18 11.41
C ARG A 50 6.61 12.47 12.27
N ARG A 51 5.33 12.67 11.95
CA ARG A 51 4.24 11.94 12.60
C ARG A 51 4.19 10.52 12.05
N ILE A 52 4.47 9.56 12.90
CA ILE A 52 4.46 8.13 12.56
C ILE A 52 3.25 7.45 13.17
N VAL A 53 2.72 6.45 12.45
CA VAL A 53 1.55 5.67 12.86
C VAL A 53 1.81 4.17 12.72
N PRO A 54 1.03 3.33 13.42
CA PRO A 54 1.09 1.88 13.24
C PRO A 54 0.92 1.47 11.79
N ASN A 55 1.65 0.43 11.40
CA ASN A 55 1.61 -0.15 10.04
C ASN A 55 1.24 -1.64 10.03
N VAL A 56 1.09 -2.28 11.18
CA VAL A 56 0.62 -3.66 11.28
C VAL A 56 -0.62 -3.68 12.14
N PHE A 57 -1.73 -4.17 11.56
CA PHE A 57 -3.04 -4.25 12.20
C PHE A 57 -3.50 -5.70 12.23
N THR A 58 -3.93 -6.16 13.39
CA THR A 58 -4.53 -7.48 13.57
C THR A 58 -5.98 -7.30 14.02
N ILE A 59 -6.92 -7.79 13.22
CA ILE A 59 -8.37 -7.76 13.49
C ILE A 59 -8.77 -9.14 13.99
N ARG A 60 -9.28 -9.22 15.21
CA ARG A 60 -9.75 -10.47 15.81
C ARG A 60 -11.26 -10.58 15.67
N LEU A 61 -11.72 -11.70 15.15
CA LEU A 61 -13.13 -11.98 14.85
C LEU A 61 -13.54 -13.30 15.50
N SER A 62 -14.84 -13.44 15.82
CA SER A 62 -15.36 -14.78 16.15
C SER A 62 -15.19 -15.74 14.95
N ALA A 63 -15.12 -17.04 15.19
CA ALA A 63 -15.03 -18.03 14.12
C ALA A 63 -16.16 -17.88 13.08
N ARG A 64 -17.37 -17.53 13.53
CA ARG A 64 -18.51 -17.30 12.64
C ARG A 64 -18.34 -16.07 11.75
N ASP A 65 -17.88 -14.96 12.31
CA ASP A 65 -17.69 -13.71 11.54
C ASP A 65 -16.49 -13.83 10.62
N HIS A 66 -15.41 -14.47 11.06
CA HIS A 66 -14.25 -14.74 10.20
C HIS A 66 -14.65 -15.59 8.99
N ALA A 67 -15.41 -16.69 9.20
CA ALA A 67 -15.89 -17.53 8.11
C ALA A 67 -16.75 -16.77 7.10
N ALA A 68 -17.46 -15.73 7.52
CA ALA A 68 -18.27 -14.89 6.63
C ALA A 68 -17.42 -13.98 5.72
N PHE A 69 -16.16 -13.74 6.06
CA PHE A 69 -15.23 -12.93 5.25
C PHE A 69 -14.26 -13.75 4.40
N VAL A 70 -14.20 -15.09 4.56
CA VAL A 70 -13.23 -15.96 3.88
C VAL A 70 -13.19 -15.73 2.36
N ASP A 71 -14.36 -15.62 1.72
CA ASP A 71 -14.44 -15.47 0.26
C ASP A 71 -13.94 -14.11 -0.24
N ILE A 72 -13.82 -13.12 0.63
CA ILE A 72 -13.38 -11.76 0.30
C ILE A 72 -12.16 -11.32 1.12
N ASP A 73 -11.53 -12.22 1.86
CA ASP A 73 -10.45 -11.90 2.81
C ASP A 73 -9.32 -11.10 2.16
N GLU A 74 -8.79 -11.56 1.05
CA GLU A 74 -7.68 -10.89 0.36
C GLU A 74 -8.10 -9.52 -0.22
N ALA A 75 -9.30 -9.44 -0.80
CA ALA A 75 -9.82 -8.20 -1.34
C ALA A 75 -10.09 -7.18 -0.22
N LEU A 76 -10.67 -7.64 0.89
CA LEU A 76 -10.93 -6.78 2.06
C LEU A 76 -9.62 -6.30 2.71
N ASN A 77 -8.65 -7.20 2.89
CA ASN A 77 -7.34 -6.83 3.43
C ASN A 77 -6.62 -5.82 2.52
N THR A 78 -6.75 -5.95 1.20
CA THR A 78 -6.19 -5.01 0.25
C THR A 78 -6.84 -3.64 0.38
N GLU A 79 -8.15 -3.59 0.45
CA GLU A 79 -8.91 -2.33 0.59
C GLU A 79 -8.63 -1.64 1.93
N LEU A 80 -8.52 -2.40 3.02
CA LEU A 80 -8.15 -1.86 4.32
C LEU A 80 -6.73 -1.25 4.32
N ARG A 81 -5.78 -1.88 3.62
CA ARG A 81 -4.41 -1.35 3.45
C ARG A 81 -4.42 -0.05 2.63
N GLU A 82 -5.15 -0.02 1.51
CA GLU A 82 -5.26 1.20 0.69
C GLU A 82 -5.91 2.35 1.47
N THR A 83 -6.97 2.07 2.21
CA THR A 83 -7.64 3.05 3.07
C THR A 83 -6.67 3.64 4.11
N ALA A 84 -5.88 2.79 4.77
CA ALA A 84 -4.88 3.26 5.73
C ALA A 84 -3.82 4.15 5.05
N ARG A 85 -3.37 3.80 3.82
CA ARG A 85 -2.41 4.58 3.04
C ARG A 85 -2.96 5.93 2.59
N GLU A 86 -4.20 5.96 2.09
CA GLU A 86 -4.86 7.20 1.68
C GLU A 86 -5.05 8.14 2.87
N TYR A 87 -5.49 7.60 4.00
CA TYR A 87 -5.64 8.36 5.22
C TYR A 87 -4.30 8.93 5.71
N ALA A 88 -3.26 8.11 5.73
CA ALA A 88 -1.92 8.55 6.10
C ALA A 88 -1.42 9.70 5.21
N ARG A 89 -1.65 9.63 3.88
CA ARG A 89 -1.30 10.71 2.96
C ARG A 89 -2.07 11.99 3.25
N ALA A 90 -3.38 11.88 3.48
CA ALA A 90 -4.24 13.03 3.76
C ALA A 90 -3.84 13.75 5.05
N GLU A 91 -3.48 12.98 6.09
CA GLU A 91 -3.09 13.51 7.40
C GLU A 91 -1.59 13.83 7.54
N GLY A 92 -0.79 13.50 6.52
CA GLY A 92 0.67 13.66 6.56
C GLY A 92 1.33 12.72 7.56
N TYR A 93 0.82 11.52 7.72
CA TYR A 93 1.41 10.46 8.52
C TYR A 93 2.42 9.65 7.71
N HIS A 94 3.36 9.03 8.43
CA HIS A 94 4.39 8.18 7.86
C HIS A 94 4.34 6.80 8.51
N PHE A 95 4.51 5.78 7.69
CA PHE A 95 4.69 4.41 8.17
C PHE A 95 6.19 4.10 8.30
N MET A 96 6.56 3.33 9.34
CA MET A 96 7.94 2.85 9.56
C MET A 96 8.26 1.57 8.79
N GLY A 97 7.29 1.03 8.08
CA GLY A 97 7.37 -0.19 7.28
C GLY A 97 6.09 -0.42 6.49
N PRO A 98 5.97 -1.58 5.81
CA PRO A 98 4.81 -1.89 4.99
C PRO A 98 3.54 -1.95 5.83
N VAL A 99 2.42 -1.50 5.22
CA VAL A 99 1.10 -1.64 5.83
C VAL A 99 0.62 -3.06 5.67
N ALA A 100 0.42 -3.74 6.78
CA ALA A 100 -0.14 -5.10 6.85
C ALA A 100 -1.43 -5.11 7.67
N VAL A 101 -2.44 -5.78 7.12
CA VAL A 101 -3.70 -6.05 7.81
C VAL A 101 -3.93 -7.56 7.75
N GLU A 102 -4.24 -8.16 8.87
CA GLU A 102 -4.59 -9.57 8.99
C GLU A 102 -5.86 -9.76 9.81
N MET A 103 -6.69 -10.70 9.40
CA MET A 103 -7.85 -11.14 10.17
C MET A 103 -7.58 -12.51 10.79
N VAL A 104 -7.82 -12.63 12.10
CA VAL A 104 -7.56 -13.85 12.84
C VAL A 104 -8.78 -14.26 13.67
N VAL A 105 -8.95 -15.56 13.87
CA VAL A 105 -10.03 -16.09 14.71
C VAL A 105 -9.69 -15.94 16.19
N ASP A 106 -10.64 -15.40 16.95
CA ASP A 106 -10.62 -15.39 18.41
C ASP A 106 -11.90 -16.03 18.94
N ASN A 107 -11.78 -17.24 19.47
CA ASN A 107 -12.91 -18.02 19.97
C ASN A 107 -13.50 -17.47 21.27
N SER A 108 -12.87 -16.48 21.90
CA SER A 108 -13.42 -15.80 23.08
C SER A 108 -14.44 -14.73 22.70
N LEU A 109 -14.45 -14.28 21.44
CA LEU A 109 -15.35 -13.26 20.95
C LEU A 109 -16.72 -13.84 20.60
N LYS A 110 -17.75 -13.11 20.98
CA LYS A 110 -19.13 -13.39 20.56
C LYS A 110 -19.34 -12.91 19.12
N PRO A 111 -20.17 -13.61 18.32
CA PRO A 111 -20.56 -13.14 17.00
C PRO A 111 -21.06 -11.68 17.00
N GLY A 112 -20.67 -10.93 15.99
CA GLY A 112 -20.96 -9.51 15.88
C GLY A 112 -20.05 -8.58 16.70
N ARG A 113 -18.98 -9.12 17.31
CA ARG A 113 -17.96 -8.35 18.01
C ARG A 113 -16.59 -8.63 17.43
N PHE A 114 -15.79 -7.57 17.36
CA PHE A 114 -14.39 -7.67 16.98
C PHE A 114 -13.52 -6.80 17.86
N THR A 115 -12.25 -7.12 17.90
CA THR A 115 -11.22 -6.31 18.53
C THR A 115 -10.07 -6.10 17.57
N THR A 116 -9.35 -5.01 17.74
CA THR A 116 -8.17 -4.71 16.94
C THR A 116 -6.96 -4.54 17.86
N SER A 117 -5.80 -4.85 17.32
CA SER A 117 -4.52 -4.45 17.89
C SER A 117 -3.65 -3.94 16.76
N CYS A 118 -2.83 -2.95 17.06
CA CYS A 118 -1.92 -2.38 16.09
C CYS A 118 -0.52 -2.25 16.68
N ARG A 119 0.49 -2.19 15.82
CA ARG A 119 1.87 -1.97 16.22
C ARG A 119 2.64 -1.23 15.14
N MET A 120 3.66 -0.50 15.53
CA MET A 120 4.68 -0.01 14.64
C MET A 120 5.72 -1.11 14.44
N LYS A 121 5.92 -1.52 13.21
CA LYS A 121 6.96 -2.49 12.85
C LYS A 121 7.90 -1.81 11.87
N GLU A 122 9.11 -1.54 12.34
CA GLU A 122 10.18 -1.12 11.45
C GLU A 122 10.56 -2.28 10.54
N THR A 123 10.82 -1.98 9.30
CA THR A 123 11.51 -2.96 8.45
C THR A 123 12.92 -3.07 9.02
N GLY A 124 13.18 -4.14 9.73
CA GLY A 124 14.50 -4.39 10.33
C GLY A 124 15.57 -4.32 9.25
N GLY A 125 16.76 -3.79 9.58
CA GLY A 125 17.87 -3.37 8.70
C GLY A 125 18.39 -4.31 7.59
N GLY A 126 17.49 -4.97 6.93
CA GLY A 126 17.66 -5.58 5.61
C GLY A 126 17.09 -4.65 4.56
N VAL A 127 17.56 -4.73 3.33
CA VAL A 127 17.01 -4.00 2.19
C VAL A 127 15.50 -4.09 2.22
N GLY A 128 14.82 -2.94 2.19
CA GLY A 128 13.36 -2.88 2.20
C GLY A 128 12.82 -3.81 1.14
N ALA A 129 11.83 -4.61 1.48
CA ALA A 129 11.06 -5.29 0.46
C ALA A 129 10.06 -4.28 -0.11
N GLY A 130 9.95 -4.22 -1.43
CA GLY A 130 9.04 -3.34 -2.14
C GLY A 130 8.71 -3.93 -3.49
N SER A 131 7.74 -3.37 -4.16
CA SER A 131 7.40 -3.73 -5.53
C SER A 131 6.97 -2.52 -6.34
N LEU A 132 7.20 -2.59 -7.65
CA LEU A 132 6.56 -1.73 -8.62
C LEU A 132 5.41 -2.50 -9.26
N VAL A 133 4.21 -1.98 -9.16
CA VAL A 133 3.01 -2.54 -9.79
C VAL A 133 2.82 -1.84 -11.12
N LEU A 134 2.82 -2.63 -12.20
CA LEU A 134 2.62 -2.17 -13.56
C LEU A 134 1.13 -1.92 -13.85
N PRO A 135 0.79 -1.17 -14.91
CA PRO A 135 -0.61 -1.00 -15.35
C PRO A 135 -1.31 -2.33 -15.67
N SER A 136 -0.57 -3.35 -16.03
CA SER A 136 -1.07 -4.72 -16.26
C SER A 136 -1.51 -5.44 -14.98
N GLY A 137 -1.15 -4.90 -13.80
CA GLY A 137 -1.28 -5.57 -12.50
C GLY A 137 -0.08 -6.44 -12.13
N GLU A 138 0.87 -6.63 -13.04
CA GLU A 138 2.11 -7.34 -12.75
C GLU A 138 2.93 -6.63 -11.68
N ARG A 139 3.56 -7.41 -10.78
CA ARG A 139 4.40 -6.91 -9.70
C ARG A 139 5.86 -7.25 -9.95
N VAL A 140 6.70 -6.25 -10.04
CA VAL A 140 8.16 -6.41 -10.07
C VAL A 140 8.71 -6.17 -8.67
N THR A 141 9.17 -7.24 -8.03
CA THR A 141 9.74 -7.18 -6.68
C THR A 141 11.06 -6.42 -6.69
N LEU A 142 11.18 -5.47 -5.79
CA LEU A 142 12.41 -4.73 -5.52
C LEU A 142 13.20 -5.41 -4.39
N GLY A 143 14.50 -5.52 -4.59
CA GLY A 143 15.40 -6.15 -3.63
C GLY A 143 16.76 -5.46 -3.62
N GLN A 144 17.85 -6.26 -3.49
CA GLN A 144 19.21 -5.76 -3.45
C GLN A 144 19.71 -5.21 -4.81
N GLN A 145 19.04 -5.62 -5.90
CA GLN A 145 19.49 -5.27 -7.25
C GLN A 145 18.78 -4.01 -7.73
N VAL A 146 19.48 -3.27 -8.59
CA VAL A 146 18.92 -2.11 -9.28
C VAL A 146 17.88 -2.60 -10.30
N VAL A 147 16.68 -2.01 -10.26
CA VAL A 147 15.62 -2.25 -11.23
C VAL A 147 15.61 -1.12 -12.22
N THR A 148 15.91 -1.41 -13.49
CA THR A 148 15.94 -0.43 -14.58
C THR A 148 14.60 -0.35 -15.29
N ILE A 149 14.21 0.87 -15.66
CA ILE A 149 12.97 1.19 -16.39
C ILE A 149 13.35 1.91 -17.67
N GLY A 150 12.86 1.48 -18.80
CA GLY A 150 13.18 2.11 -20.07
C GLY A 150 12.64 1.36 -21.27
N ARG A 151 12.84 1.94 -22.47
CA ARG A 151 12.32 1.38 -23.72
C ARG A 151 13.12 0.18 -24.24
N LEU A 152 14.35 -0.05 -23.75
CA LEU A 152 15.12 -1.23 -24.16
C LEU A 152 14.52 -2.50 -23.58
N PRO A 153 14.42 -3.59 -24.38
CA PRO A 153 14.02 -4.91 -23.88
C PRO A 153 14.94 -5.46 -22.79
N SER A 154 16.18 -4.95 -22.69
CA SER A 154 17.13 -5.34 -21.65
C SER A 154 16.90 -4.66 -20.29
N CYS A 155 15.98 -3.69 -20.21
CA CYS A 155 15.56 -3.13 -18.92
C CYS A 155 14.79 -4.17 -18.13
N THR A 156 14.88 -4.10 -16.80
CA THR A 156 14.09 -4.97 -15.90
C THR A 156 12.60 -4.75 -16.11
N ILE A 157 12.20 -3.50 -16.34
CA ILE A 157 10.84 -3.11 -16.72
C ILE A 157 10.92 -2.43 -18.09
N PRO A 158 10.70 -3.19 -19.18
CA PRO A 158 10.63 -2.63 -20.51
C PRO A 158 9.28 -1.90 -20.70
N VAL A 159 9.35 -0.66 -21.22
CA VAL A 159 8.18 0.18 -21.48
C VAL A 159 8.10 0.49 -22.97
N ASP A 160 7.07 0.00 -23.64
CA ASP A 160 6.85 0.25 -25.08
C ASP A 160 6.13 1.62 -25.27
N ASP A 161 6.94 2.69 -25.13
CA ASP A 161 6.49 4.07 -25.33
C ASP A 161 7.63 4.85 -25.98
N ALA A 162 7.37 5.48 -27.13
CA ALA A 162 8.33 6.29 -27.85
C ALA A 162 8.85 7.50 -27.05
N ASN A 163 8.07 7.96 -26.07
CA ASN A 163 8.44 9.06 -25.17
C ASN A 163 9.33 8.60 -24.02
N VAL A 164 9.60 7.31 -23.88
CA VAL A 164 10.48 6.76 -22.87
C VAL A 164 11.87 6.55 -23.46
N SER A 165 12.90 7.06 -22.78
CA SER A 165 14.29 6.87 -23.17
C SER A 165 14.70 5.39 -23.12
N ARG A 166 15.71 4.99 -23.88
CA ARG A 166 16.22 3.60 -23.91
C ARG A 166 16.53 3.08 -22.51
N ALA A 167 17.34 3.80 -21.72
CA ALA A 167 17.44 3.71 -20.29
C ALA A 167 16.87 5.01 -19.73
N HIS A 168 15.77 4.96 -18.98
CA HIS A 168 15.03 6.16 -18.59
C HIS A 168 15.24 6.50 -17.12
N SER A 169 14.99 5.54 -16.28
CA SER A 169 15.15 5.67 -14.82
C SER A 169 15.48 4.32 -14.20
N GLU A 170 15.89 4.34 -12.96
CA GLU A 170 16.13 3.14 -12.19
C GLU A 170 15.73 3.31 -10.75
N VAL A 171 15.37 2.20 -10.10
CA VAL A 171 15.10 2.13 -8.67
C VAL A 171 16.25 1.40 -8.00
N ARG A 172 16.87 2.05 -7.02
CA ARG A 172 18.00 1.53 -6.22
C ARG A 172 17.59 1.27 -4.81
N PRO A 173 18.08 0.21 -4.17
CA PRO A 173 17.96 0.06 -2.72
C PRO A 173 18.77 1.14 -2.00
N ALA A 174 18.18 1.71 -0.94
CA ALA A 174 18.82 2.73 -0.11
C ALA A 174 18.49 2.48 1.38
N GLY A 175 19.32 1.64 2.02
CA GLY A 175 19.04 1.17 3.38
C GLY A 175 17.74 0.35 3.43
N SER A 176 16.80 0.74 4.27
CA SER A 176 15.48 0.11 4.39
C SER A 176 14.42 0.66 3.40
N SER A 177 14.83 1.47 2.43
CA SER A 177 13.94 2.11 1.45
C SER A 177 14.48 1.98 0.04
N PHE A 178 13.79 2.60 -0.92
CA PHE A 178 14.19 2.64 -2.33
C PHE A 178 14.26 4.08 -2.81
N VAL A 179 15.18 4.33 -3.73
CA VAL A 179 15.38 5.63 -4.37
C VAL A 179 15.17 5.48 -5.87
N LEU A 180 14.34 6.33 -6.43
CA LEU A 180 14.16 6.48 -7.88
C LEU A 180 15.15 7.49 -8.42
N VAL A 181 15.86 7.15 -9.49
CA VAL A 181 16.86 7.99 -10.14
C VAL A 181 16.47 8.18 -11.61
N ASP A 182 16.40 9.41 -12.08
CA ASP A 182 16.29 9.70 -13.51
C ASP A 182 17.68 9.63 -14.15
N LEU A 183 17.83 8.84 -15.20
CA LEU A 183 19.11 8.61 -15.90
C LEU A 183 19.39 9.64 -16.99
N GLY A 184 18.92 10.86 -16.84
CA GLY A 184 19.03 11.91 -17.86
C GLY A 184 18.04 11.69 -19.00
N SER A 185 16.86 11.25 -18.68
CA SER A 185 15.81 10.98 -19.66
C SER A 185 15.36 12.24 -20.40
N THR A 186 14.96 12.09 -21.67
CA THR A 186 14.56 13.22 -22.54
C THR A 186 13.34 13.94 -21.97
N ASN A 187 12.33 13.19 -21.54
CA ASN A 187 11.05 13.74 -21.07
C ASN A 187 10.94 13.85 -19.55
N GLY A 188 11.89 13.26 -18.81
CA GLY A 188 11.94 13.26 -17.36
C GLY A 188 11.02 12.22 -16.71
N THR A 189 11.37 11.86 -15.50
CA THR A 189 10.60 10.97 -14.62
C THR A 189 9.79 11.81 -13.64
N LYS A 190 8.57 11.38 -13.32
CA LYS A 190 7.73 12.09 -12.34
C LYS A 190 7.35 11.14 -11.19
N VAL A 191 7.19 11.72 -9.99
CA VAL A 191 6.58 11.04 -8.85
C VAL A 191 5.38 11.85 -8.41
N ASN A 192 4.20 11.24 -8.38
CA ASN A 192 2.93 11.89 -8.07
C ASN A 192 2.68 13.15 -8.92
N GLY A 193 3.01 13.08 -10.21
CA GLY A 193 2.85 14.18 -11.17
C GLY A 193 3.98 15.24 -11.14
N VAL A 194 4.87 15.22 -10.15
CA VAL A 194 5.98 16.17 -10.01
C VAL A 194 7.25 15.59 -10.61
N ARG A 195 7.88 16.34 -11.53
CA ARG A 195 9.17 15.94 -12.14
C ARG A 195 10.26 15.89 -11.08
N ILE A 196 11.00 14.79 -11.03
CA ILE A 196 12.15 14.65 -10.14
C ILE A 196 13.39 15.30 -10.74
N GLN A 197 14.26 15.79 -9.86
CA GLN A 197 15.60 16.28 -10.23
C GLN A 197 16.63 15.41 -9.51
N GLY A 198 17.36 14.58 -10.28
CA GLY A 198 18.32 13.63 -9.73
C GLY A 198 17.63 12.41 -9.13
N GLU A 199 17.73 12.23 -7.82
CA GLU A 199 17.16 11.09 -7.10
C GLU A 199 16.06 11.50 -6.12
N ARG A 200 15.10 10.58 -5.91
CA ARG A 200 14.00 10.77 -4.97
C ARG A 200 13.69 9.49 -4.22
N ALA A 201 13.65 9.57 -2.88
CA ALA A 201 13.18 8.46 -2.06
C ALA A 201 11.70 8.18 -2.36
N LEU A 202 11.38 6.91 -2.55
CA LEU A 202 10.01 6.43 -2.77
C LEU A 202 9.33 6.16 -1.44
N ALA A 203 8.09 6.61 -1.36
CA ALA A 203 7.17 6.30 -0.27
C ALA A 203 6.09 5.33 -0.76
N ASP A 204 5.54 4.54 0.17
CA ASP A 204 4.46 3.61 -0.16
C ASP A 204 3.29 4.31 -0.84
N GLY A 205 2.84 3.73 -1.96
CA GLY A 205 1.78 4.27 -2.81
C GLY A 205 2.20 5.38 -3.77
N ASP A 206 3.49 5.75 -3.86
CA ASP A 206 3.95 6.70 -4.86
C ASP A 206 3.69 6.20 -6.29
N ILE A 207 3.24 7.12 -7.14
CA ILE A 207 3.05 6.86 -8.57
C ILE A 207 4.25 7.38 -9.34
N VAL A 208 5.05 6.47 -9.85
CA VAL A 208 6.17 6.76 -10.76
C VAL A 208 5.66 6.81 -12.18
N SER A 209 5.86 7.93 -12.88
CA SER A 209 5.44 8.10 -14.26
C SER A 209 6.63 8.27 -15.19
N VAL A 210 6.71 7.44 -16.23
CA VAL A 210 7.68 7.48 -17.31
C VAL A 210 6.92 7.45 -18.64
N GLY A 211 6.99 8.55 -19.41
CA GLY A 211 6.11 8.72 -20.58
C GLY A 211 4.63 8.66 -20.16
N SER A 212 3.86 7.81 -20.83
CA SER A 212 2.45 7.52 -20.52
C SER A 212 2.24 6.40 -19.52
N THR A 213 3.31 5.72 -19.09
CA THR A 213 3.24 4.59 -18.17
C THR A 213 3.30 5.04 -16.71
N HIS A 214 2.40 4.52 -15.90
CA HIS A 214 2.30 4.79 -14.46
C HIS A 214 2.55 3.51 -13.68
N LEU A 215 3.56 3.52 -12.84
CA LEU A 215 3.94 2.41 -11.97
C LEU A 215 3.65 2.82 -10.53
N ARG A 216 2.98 1.97 -9.77
CA ARG A 216 2.75 2.24 -8.36
C ARG A 216 3.82 1.55 -7.52
N PHE A 217 4.52 2.31 -6.70
CA PHE A 217 5.42 1.76 -5.69
C PHE A 217 4.63 1.30 -4.47
N GLU A 218 4.86 0.05 -4.06
CA GLU A 218 4.33 -0.51 -2.82
C GLU A 218 5.50 -0.98 -1.97
N ALA A 219 5.61 -0.43 -0.75
CA ALA A 219 6.51 -0.96 0.26
C ALA A 219 5.90 -2.27 0.80
N SER A 220 6.68 -3.36 0.81
CA SER A 220 6.24 -4.69 1.28
C SER A 220 6.73 -4.97 2.67
#